data_43fa4a9c9ceb7d0510b426ccf0766714
#
_entry.id   43fa4a9c9ceb7d0510b426ccf0766714
#
_cell.length_a   1.000
_cell.length_b   1.000
_cell.length_c   1.000
_cell.angle_alpha   90.00
_cell.angle_beta   90.00
_cell.angle_gamma   90.00
#
_symmetry.space_group_name_H-M   'P 1'
#
loop_
_entity.id
_entity.type
_entity.pdbx_description
1 polymer ?
#
loop_
_entity_poly.entity_id
_entity_poly.type
_entity_poly.pdbx_seq_one_letter_code
_entity_poly.pdbx_strand_id
1 'polypeptide(L)'
;IEVKYKVTSNMFWDFDDLVFQKSIPVNLSEAEVRIPGMFTFNKKLRGSHDVGYETDIESRMLGSYQYGVGVDKFRSVDIPAFKYEKFVYHHDQFFLAVTYDIRSLSLPPSTYQEFSVTWDDVDKSYRNADLMTRFRSNCHFKDEVALVAEDLPDAERIAEAVRIVKSHVEWNGRYTVSPEPLAQVIKSGAGTNADINCLIAGCLKEMGYEANLIMLKARTSGHLLDFQPERFPYDT
;
A
#
# COMPACT_ATOMS: atom_id res chain seq x y z
N ILE A 1 -5.78 -30.61 -12.67
CA ILE A 1 -6.70 -29.44 -12.71
C ILE A 1 -6.05 -28.42 -13.63
N GLU A 2 -6.81 -27.92 -14.58
CA GLU A 2 -6.42 -26.83 -15.45
C GLU A 2 -7.34 -25.62 -15.15
N VAL A 3 -6.75 -24.43 -15.06
CA VAL A 3 -7.49 -23.17 -14.82
C VAL A 3 -7.01 -22.16 -15.88
N LYS A 4 -7.94 -21.55 -16.61
CA LYS A 4 -7.66 -20.48 -17.55
C LYS A 4 -8.64 -19.34 -17.34
N TYR A 5 -8.13 -18.13 -17.19
CA TYR A 5 -8.96 -16.93 -17.02
C TYR A 5 -8.31 -15.71 -17.68
N LYS A 6 -9.11 -14.69 -17.89
CA LYS A 6 -8.67 -13.38 -18.38
C LYS A 6 -9.20 -12.31 -17.45
N VAL A 7 -8.31 -11.41 -17.02
CA VAL A 7 -8.66 -10.21 -16.29
C VAL A 7 -8.50 -9.00 -17.21
N THR A 8 -9.45 -8.08 -17.16
CA THR A 8 -9.36 -6.78 -17.85
C THR A 8 -9.71 -5.72 -16.82
N SER A 9 -8.81 -4.78 -16.59
CA SER A 9 -8.97 -3.72 -15.59
C SER A 9 -8.64 -2.36 -16.21
N ASN A 10 -9.32 -1.31 -15.75
CA ASN A 10 -8.97 0.08 -15.98
C ASN A 10 -8.17 0.67 -14.80
N MET A 11 -7.93 -0.10 -13.75
CA MET A 11 -7.12 0.28 -12.58
C MET A 11 -5.63 0.05 -12.91
N PHE A 12 -5.06 0.98 -13.70
CA PHE A 12 -3.67 0.85 -14.16
C PHE A 12 -2.62 1.03 -13.04
N TRP A 13 -3.01 1.54 -11.89
CA TRP A 13 -2.14 1.77 -10.73
C TRP A 13 -2.11 0.60 -9.74
N ASP A 14 -3.01 -0.37 -9.91
CA ASP A 14 -3.16 -1.53 -9.04
C ASP A 14 -3.16 -2.79 -9.92
N PHE A 15 -1.98 -3.36 -10.09
CA PHE A 15 -1.76 -4.53 -10.92
C PHE A 15 -1.41 -5.71 -10.02
N ASP A 16 -2.28 -6.72 -10.02
CA ASP A 16 -2.06 -7.93 -9.24
C ASP A 16 -0.77 -8.66 -9.65
N ASP A 17 -0.07 -9.22 -8.68
CA ASP A 17 1.07 -10.08 -8.94
C ASP A 17 0.68 -11.31 -9.78
N LEU A 18 1.50 -11.62 -10.77
CA LEU A 18 1.38 -12.86 -11.53
C LEU A 18 2.05 -13.99 -10.77
N VAL A 19 1.31 -14.70 -9.94
CA VAL A 19 1.83 -15.76 -9.07
C VAL A 19 1.81 -17.11 -9.79
N PHE A 20 2.99 -17.64 -10.14
CA PHE A 20 3.19 -18.91 -10.83
C PHE A 20 3.22 -20.11 -9.86
N GLN A 21 3.75 -19.93 -8.66
CA GLN A 21 3.89 -20.97 -7.65
C GLN A 21 2.64 -21.12 -6.78
N LYS A 22 2.29 -22.34 -6.39
CA LYS A 22 1.15 -22.66 -5.56
C LYS A 22 1.58 -23.59 -4.41
N SER A 23 0.66 -23.90 -3.49
CA SER A 23 0.88 -24.89 -2.42
C SER A 23 0.95 -26.34 -2.91
N ILE A 24 0.69 -26.56 -4.20
CA ILE A 24 0.84 -27.85 -4.89
C ILE A 24 1.80 -27.67 -6.07
N PRO A 25 2.46 -28.73 -6.57
CA PRO A 25 3.29 -28.66 -7.76
C PRO A 25 2.47 -28.20 -8.97
N VAL A 26 3.09 -27.41 -9.86
CA VAL A 26 2.46 -26.89 -11.06
C VAL A 26 3.28 -27.33 -12.28
N ASN A 27 2.71 -28.18 -13.13
CA ASN A 27 3.40 -28.67 -14.32
C ASN A 27 3.66 -27.60 -15.35
N LEU A 28 2.69 -26.68 -15.52
CA LEU A 28 2.79 -25.55 -16.47
C LEU A 28 2.02 -24.36 -15.90
N SER A 29 2.66 -23.20 -15.91
CA SER A 29 2.02 -21.92 -15.67
C SER A 29 2.42 -20.94 -16.76
N GLU A 30 1.43 -20.32 -17.39
CA GLU A 30 1.61 -19.33 -18.44
C GLU A 30 0.81 -18.07 -18.09
N ALA A 31 1.40 -16.92 -18.38
CA ALA A 31 0.72 -15.63 -18.25
C ALA A 31 1.05 -14.74 -19.46
N GLU A 32 0.06 -14.00 -19.91
CA GLU A 32 0.21 -12.99 -20.93
C GLU A 32 -0.34 -11.67 -20.42
N VAL A 33 0.48 -10.62 -20.48
CA VAL A 33 0.12 -9.27 -20.04
C VAL A 33 0.14 -8.33 -21.23
N ARG A 34 -0.94 -7.59 -21.44
CA ARG A 34 -1.10 -6.62 -22.51
C ARG A 34 -1.26 -5.22 -21.94
N ILE A 35 -0.29 -4.37 -22.20
CA ILE A 35 -0.23 -3.02 -21.64
C ILE A 35 -0.22 -2.00 -22.77
N PRO A 36 -1.19 -1.06 -22.82
CA PRO A 36 -1.13 0.04 -23.77
C PRO A 36 0.15 0.86 -23.60
N GLY A 37 0.80 1.23 -24.71
CA GLY A 37 2.12 1.86 -24.73
C GLY A 37 2.18 3.26 -24.10
N MET A 38 1.03 3.81 -23.67
CA MET A 38 0.98 5.01 -22.87
C MET A 38 1.41 4.79 -21.41
N PHE A 39 1.44 3.54 -20.95
CA PHE A 39 1.88 3.16 -19.62
C PHE A 39 3.26 2.49 -19.68
N THR A 40 4.12 2.85 -18.74
CA THR A 40 5.40 2.17 -18.53
C THR A 40 5.41 1.54 -17.14
N PHE A 41 5.84 0.28 -17.06
CA PHE A 41 5.94 -0.46 -15.81
C PHE A 41 7.35 -0.97 -15.59
N ASN A 42 7.79 -0.96 -14.34
CA ASN A 42 8.92 -1.75 -13.87
C ASN A 42 8.43 -3.18 -13.63
N LYS A 43 9.18 -4.16 -14.12
CA LYS A 43 8.86 -5.58 -13.95
C LYS A 43 9.89 -6.20 -13.02
N LYS A 44 9.42 -7.00 -12.07
CA LYS A 44 10.26 -7.68 -11.10
C LYS A 44 9.88 -9.14 -11.00
N LEU A 45 10.84 -10.01 -11.29
CA LEU A 45 10.71 -11.45 -11.04
C LEU A 45 11.15 -11.75 -9.60
N ARG A 46 10.34 -12.52 -8.89
CA ARG A 46 10.61 -13.05 -7.54
C ARG A 46 10.63 -14.57 -7.57
N GLY A 47 11.28 -15.16 -6.59
CA GLY A 47 11.40 -16.60 -6.45
C GLY A 47 12.67 -17.14 -7.10
N SER A 48 12.92 -18.44 -6.96
CA SER A 48 14.17 -19.10 -7.35
C SER A 48 14.04 -20.09 -8.50
N HIS A 49 12.86 -20.17 -9.14
CA HIS A 49 12.61 -21.09 -10.26
C HIS A 49 12.59 -20.31 -11.58
N ASP A 50 12.97 -20.97 -12.67
CA ASP A 50 13.11 -20.35 -13.97
C ASP A 50 11.75 -19.96 -14.58
N VAL A 51 11.71 -18.76 -15.16
CA VAL A 51 10.56 -18.26 -15.92
C VAL A 51 11.05 -17.80 -17.30
N GLY A 52 10.59 -18.45 -18.34
CA GLY A 52 10.78 -17.98 -19.70
C GLY A 52 10.01 -16.68 -19.93
N TYR A 53 10.63 -15.72 -20.60
CA TYR A 53 10.06 -14.41 -20.87
C TYR A 53 10.25 -14.03 -22.34
N GLU A 54 9.16 -13.64 -22.98
CA GLU A 54 9.14 -13.08 -24.33
C GLU A 54 8.35 -11.77 -24.30
N THR A 55 8.74 -10.81 -25.12
CA THR A 55 8.02 -9.55 -25.28
C THR A 55 7.82 -9.21 -26.75
N ASP A 56 6.68 -8.62 -27.06
CA ASP A 56 6.30 -8.18 -28.40
C ASP A 56 5.52 -6.86 -28.33
N ILE A 57 5.34 -6.20 -29.47
CA ILE A 57 4.55 -4.96 -29.58
C ILE A 57 3.51 -5.16 -30.68
N GLU A 58 2.24 -5.12 -30.27
CA GLU A 58 1.11 -5.09 -31.21
C GLU A 58 0.68 -3.65 -31.46
N SER A 59 0.23 -3.39 -32.68
CA SER A 59 -0.37 -2.10 -33.05
C SER A 59 -1.90 -2.19 -32.95
N ARG A 60 -2.53 -1.21 -32.31
CA ARG A 60 -3.98 -1.12 -32.18
C ARG A 60 -4.49 0.27 -32.55
N MET A 61 -5.77 0.33 -32.90
CA MET A 61 -6.47 1.58 -33.26
C MET A 61 -7.51 1.91 -32.22
N LEU A 62 -7.57 3.20 -31.84
CA LEU A 62 -8.66 3.78 -31.07
C LEU A 62 -9.22 4.95 -31.90
N GLY A 63 -10.30 4.72 -32.64
CA GLY A 63 -10.77 5.65 -33.66
C GLY A 63 -9.71 5.82 -34.76
N SER A 64 -9.27 7.04 -35.00
CA SER A 64 -8.19 7.35 -35.96
C SER A 64 -6.79 7.33 -35.32
N TYR A 65 -6.67 7.10 -34.03
CA TYR A 65 -5.40 7.11 -33.31
C TYR A 65 -4.80 5.70 -33.23
N GLN A 66 -3.60 5.52 -33.74
CA GLN A 66 -2.83 4.29 -33.66
C GLN A 66 -1.93 4.31 -32.43
N TYR A 67 -1.92 3.23 -31.64
CA TYR A 67 -1.06 3.09 -30.48
C TYR A 67 -0.47 1.68 -30.38
N GLY A 68 0.71 1.59 -29.77
CA GLY A 68 1.33 0.31 -29.45
C GLY A 68 0.73 -0.33 -28.22
N VAL A 69 0.69 -1.66 -28.19
CA VAL A 69 0.38 -2.46 -26.99
C VAL A 69 1.55 -3.40 -26.77
N GLY A 70 2.25 -3.23 -25.66
CA GLY A 70 3.25 -4.18 -25.19
C GLY A 70 2.59 -5.50 -24.80
N VAL A 71 3.15 -6.61 -25.28
CA VAL A 71 2.69 -7.97 -24.95
C VAL A 71 3.83 -8.70 -24.29
N ASP A 72 3.70 -8.96 -23.00
CA ASP A 72 4.66 -9.76 -22.24
C ASP A 72 4.12 -11.17 -22.07
N LYS A 73 4.92 -12.18 -22.36
CA LYS A 73 4.56 -13.58 -22.19
C LYS A 73 5.55 -14.24 -21.23
N PHE A 74 4.99 -14.93 -20.26
CA PHE A 74 5.74 -15.66 -19.26
C PHE A 74 5.35 -17.14 -19.30
N ARG A 75 6.33 -18.02 -19.14
CA ARG A 75 6.12 -19.46 -19.11
C ARG A 75 7.07 -20.11 -18.15
N SER A 76 6.53 -20.91 -17.23
CA SER A 76 7.31 -21.72 -16.30
C SER A 76 6.74 -23.13 -16.23
N VAL A 77 7.61 -24.12 -16.13
CA VAL A 77 7.27 -25.55 -16.12
C VAL A 77 7.84 -26.23 -14.88
N ASP A 78 7.20 -27.33 -14.47
CA ASP A 78 7.65 -28.17 -13.35
C ASP A 78 7.94 -27.41 -12.06
N ILE A 79 7.08 -26.44 -11.77
CA ILE A 79 7.24 -25.55 -10.60
C ILE A 79 6.96 -26.38 -9.34
N PRO A 80 7.91 -26.45 -8.37
CA PRO A 80 7.69 -27.18 -7.13
C PRO A 80 6.62 -26.50 -6.27
N ALA A 81 5.93 -27.29 -5.47
CA ALA A 81 5.02 -26.75 -4.44
C ALA A 81 5.77 -25.80 -3.50
N PHE A 82 5.16 -24.67 -3.18
CA PHE A 82 5.68 -23.80 -2.14
C PHE A 82 5.56 -24.46 -0.77
N LYS A 83 6.67 -24.51 -0.05
CA LYS A 83 6.72 -25.08 1.31
C LYS A 83 6.70 -23.92 2.31
N TYR A 84 5.64 -23.90 3.12
CA TYR A 84 5.52 -22.93 4.21
C TYR A 84 6.46 -23.29 5.34
N GLU A 85 7.33 -22.35 5.70
CA GLU A 85 8.29 -22.52 6.80
C GLU A 85 7.82 -21.71 8.01
N LYS A 86 8.09 -22.25 9.22
CA LYS A 86 7.80 -21.55 10.47
C LYS A 86 8.73 -20.34 10.60
N PHE A 87 8.23 -19.28 11.21
CA PHE A 87 8.96 -18.03 11.48
C PHE A 87 9.33 -17.18 10.25
N VAL A 88 8.84 -17.53 9.06
CA VAL A 88 8.94 -16.64 7.91
C VAL A 88 7.99 -15.45 8.08
N TYR A 89 8.53 -14.25 7.85
CA TYR A 89 7.81 -12.99 8.09
C TYR A 89 6.57 -12.84 7.21
N HIS A 90 6.73 -13.09 5.90
CA HIS A 90 5.67 -12.99 4.89
C HIS A 90 5.99 -13.94 3.73
N HIS A 91 5.25 -15.02 3.62
CA HIS A 91 5.54 -16.10 2.67
C HIS A 91 5.38 -15.68 1.22
N ASP A 92 4.42 -14.79 0.92
CA ASP A 92 4.09 -14.41 -0.46
C ASP A 92 5.25 -13.67 -1.17
N GLN A 93 6.17 -13.08 -0.40
CA GLN A 93 7.38 -12.47 -0.96
C GLN A 93 8.36 -13.49 -1.59
N PHE A 94 8.21 -14.77 -1.23
CA PHE A 94 9.08 -15.85 -1.71
C PHE A 94 8.45 -16.68 -2.83
N PHE A 95 7.19 -16.43 -3.17
CA PHE A 95 6.55 -17.10 -4.30
C PHE A 95 7.22 -16.73 -5.61
N LEU A 96 7.26 -17.72 -6.53
CA LEU A 96 7.59 -17.44 -7.91
C LEU A 96 6.50 -16.55 -8.52
N ALA A 97 6.84 -15.29 -8.76
CA ALA A 97 5.88 -14.30 -9.21
C ALA A 97 6.55 -13.19 -10.04
N VAL A 98 5.76 -12.52 -10.88
CA VAL A 98 6.13 -11.28 -11.56
C VAL A 98 5.24 -10.16 -11.06
N THR A 99 5.86 -9.09 -10.58
CA THR A 99 5.20 -7.85 -10.12
C THR A 99 5.34 -6.79 -11.19
N TYR A 100 4.31 -5.98 -11.36
CA TYR A 100 4.29 -4.83 -12.25
C TYR A 100 4.05 -3.56 -11.45
N ASP A 101 5.05 -2.69 -11.35
CA ASP A 101 4.95 -1.38 -10.70
C ASP A 101 4.88 -0.28 -11.74
N ILE A 102 3.85 0.56 -11.71
CA ILE A 102 3.71 1.65 -12.67
C ILE A 102 4.84 2.67 -12.50
N ARG A 103 5.55 2.96 -13.59
CA ARG A 103 6.61 3.94 -13.65
C ARG A 103 6.15 5.29 -14.19
N SER A 104 5.45 5.27 -15.33
CA SER A 104 4.99 6.52 -15.96
C SER A 104 3.74 6.33 -16.79
N LEU A 105 3.04 7.43 -16.98
CA LEU A 105 1.92 7.60 -17.90
C LEU A 105 2.24 8.71 -18.88
N SER A 106 2.09 8.43 -20.20
CA SER A 106 2.29 9.40 -21.27
C SER A 106 1.06 9.44 -22.16
N LEU A 107 0.28 10.52 -22.05
CA LEU A 107 -0.92 10.74 -22.87
C LEU A 107 -0.71 11.88 -23.86
N PRO A 108 -0.96 11.67 -25.18
CA PRO A 108 -0.94 12.75 -26.15
C PRO A 108 -2.02 13.82 -25.82
N PRO A 109 -1.79 15.11 -26.17
CA PRO A 109 -0.62 15.60 -26.85
C PRO A 109 0.57 15.97 -25.95
N SER A 110 0.39 16.10 -24.63
CA SER A 110 1.45 16.66 -23.77
C SER A 110 1.38 16.25 -22.29
N THR A 111 0.58 15.27 -21.92
CA THR A 111 0.52 14.83 -20.52
C THR A 111 1.55 13.73 -20.27
N TYR A 112 2.54 14.04 -19.46
CA TYR A 112 3.50 13.07 -18.92
C TYR A 112 3.46 13.14 -17.40
N GLN A 113 3.29 11.99 -16.76
CA GLN A 113 3.33 11.84 -15.32
C GLN A 113 4.27 10.70 -14.97
N GLU A 114 5.30 11.01 -14.20
CA GLU A 114 6.17 10.02 -13.57
C GLU A 114 5.66 9.72 -12.16
N PHE A 115 5.65 8.44 -11.80
CA PHE A 115 5.27 7.99 -10.47
C PHE A 115 6.53 7.77 -9.64
N SER A 116 6.37 7.76 -8.33
CA SER A 116 7.47 7.73 -7.37
C SER A 116 8.52 6.69 -7.70
N VAL A 117 9.78 7.12 -7.75
CA VAL A 117 10.94 6.30 -8.05
C VAL A 117 11.96 6.30 -6.90
N THR A 118 11.81 7.22 -5.94
CA THR A 118 12.67 7.35 -4.76
C THR A 118 11.84 7.44 -3.48
N TRP A 119 12.45 7.12 -2.33
CA TRP A 119 11.81 7.30 -1.03
C TRP A 119 11.47 8.77 -0.73
N ASP A 120 12.27 9.71 -1.24
CA ASP A 120 11.98 11.14 -1.14
C ASP A 120 10.69 11.52 -1.90
N ASP A 121 10.42 10.89 -3.04
CA ASP A 121 9.18 11.12 -3.80
C ASP A 121 7.98 10.52 -3.08
N VAL A 122 8.14 9.35 -2.46
CA VAL A 122 7.13 8.75 -1.58
C VAL A 122 6.83 9.69 -0.42
N ASP A 123 7.84 10.15 0.32
CA ASP A 123 7.69 11.09 1.45
C ASP A 123 6.98 12.38 1.01
N LYS A 124 7.43 12.99 -0.09
CA LYS A 124 6.78 14.20 -0.65
C LYS A 124 5.32 13.96 -1.01
N SER A 125 5.00 12.80 -1.60
CA SER A 125 3.62 12.48 -1.98
C SER A 125 2.70 12.40 -0.77
N TYR A 126 3.16 11.78 0.31
CA TYR A 126 2.42 11.69 1.56
C TYR A 126 2.34 13.04 2.30
N ARG A 127 3.43 13.84 2.33
CA ARG A 127 3.43 15.19 2.95
C ARG A 127 2.51 16.17 2.27
N ASN A 128 2.37 16.09 0.94
CA ASN A 128 1.55 16.99 0.13
C ASN A 128 0.09 16.53 0.00
N ALA A 129 -0.23 15.31 0.41
CA ALA A 129 -1.60 14.82 0.40
C ALA A 129 -2.46 15.53 1.46
N ASP A 130 -3.75 15.70 1.20
CA ASP A 130 -4.77 16.16 2.19
C ASP A 130 -4.71 15.37 3.49
N LEU A 131 -4.17 14.17 3.44
CA LEU A 131 -3.84 13.29 4.52
C LEU A 131 -3.10 14.01 5.65
N MET A 132 -2.00 14.73 5.32
CA MET A 132 -1.16 15.39 6.33
C MET A 132 -1.84 16.61 6.96
N THR A 133 -2.79 17.21 6.28
CA THR A 133 -3.61 18.28 6.85
C THR A 133 -4.51 17.73 7.96
N ARG A 134 -5.03 16.53 7.78
CA ARG A 134 -5.82 15.82 8.81
C ARG A 134 -4.95 15.36 9.99
N PHE A 135 -3.71 14.95 9.75
CA PHE A 135 -2.72 14.61 10.77
C PHE A 135 -2.29 15.80 11.66
N ARG A 136 -2.43 17.01 11.16
CA ARG A 136 -2.16 18.24 11.93
C ARG A 136 -3.32 18.67 12.80
N SER A 137 -4.34 17.82 12.94
CA SER A 137 -5.55 18.17 13.66
C SER A 137 -5.28 18.62 15.10
N ASN A 138 -6.04 19.62 15.54
CA ASN A 138 -6.06 20.09 16.91
C ASN A 138 -6.64 19.00 17.84
N CYS A 139 -6.33 19.07 19.12
CA CYS A 139 -6.96 18.24 20.12
C CYS A 139 -8.48 18.45 20.12
N HIS A 140 -9.24 17.36 20.01
CA HIS A 140 -10.71 17.37 20.08
C HIS A 140 -11.25 17.25 21.51
N PHE A 141 -10.40 16.90 22.48
CA PHE A 141 -10.75 16.62 23.87
C PHE A 141 -10.02 17.55 24.85
N LYS A 142 -9.92 18.85 24.50
CA LYS A 142 -9.15 19.83 25.26
C LYS A 142 -9.58 19.93 26.74
N ASP A 143 -10.89 19.93 26.96
CA ASP A 143 -11.43 20.07 28.32
C ASP A 143 -11.07 18.87 29.22
N GLU A 144 -11.07 17.67 28.66
CA GLU A 144 -10.69 16.44 29.36
C GLU A 144 -9.17 16.37 29.56
N VAL A 145 -8.39 16.76 28.56
CA VAL A 145 -6.92 16.85 28.65
C VAL A 145 -6.50 17.84 29.73
N ALA A 146 -7.21 18.97 29.87
CA ALA A 146 -6.93 19.97 30.89
C ALA A 146 -7.16 19.47 32.34
N LEU A 147 -7.90 18.36 32.50
CA LEU A 147 -8.12 17.74 33.82
C LEU A 147 -7.01 16.77 34.24
N VAL A 148 -6.11 16.43 33.31
CA VAL A 148 -4.97 15.53 33.58
C VAL A 148 -3.92 16.31 34.38
N ALA A 149 -3.59 15.81 35.56
CA ALA A 149 -2.63 16.46 36.43
C ALA A 149 -1.23 16.55 35.80
N GLU A 150 -0.62 17.73 35.88
CA GLU A 150 0.69 17.98 35.24
C GLU A 150 1.86 17.31 35.97
N ASP A 151 1.70 17.00 37.26
CA ASP A 151 2.69 16.36 38.12
C ASP A 151 2.72 14.83 38.00
N LEU A 152 1.83 14.23 37.18
CA LEU A 152 1.86 12.80 36.90
C LEU A 152 3.11 12.44 36.08
N PRO A 153 3.67 11.23 36.31
CA PRO A 153 4.72 10.70 35.44
C PRO A 153 4.30 10.65 33.96
N ASP A 154 5.23 10.88 33.02
CA ASP A 154 4.95 10.91 31.59
C ASP A 154 4.20 9.67 31.11
N ALA A 155 4.56 8.49 31.60
CA ALA A 155 3.89 7.24 31.21
C ALA A 155 2.40 7.24 31.61
N GLU A 156 2.05 7.82 32.76
CA GLU A 156 0.66 7.94 33.22
C GLU A 156 -0.09 9.01 32.44
N ARG A 157 0.53 10.14 32.14
CA ARG A 157 -0.07 11.19 31.29
C ARG A 157 -0.35 10.66 29.86
N ILE A 158 0.58 9.89 29.28
CA ILE A 158 0.37 9.23 27.98
C ILE A 158 -0.77 8.22 28.03
N ALA A 159 -0.85 7.42 29.11
CA ALA A 159 -1.95 6.48 29.31
C ALA A 159 -3.31 7.18 29.44
N GLU A 160 -3.35 8.35 30.10
CA GLU A 160 -4.56 9.18 30.18
C GLU A 160 -5.01 9.71 28.81
N ALA A 161 -4.08 10.17 27.95
CA ALA A 161 -4.42 10.55 26.58
C ALA A 161 -5.08 9.40 25.80
N VAL A 162 -4.55 8.18 25.93
CA VAL A 162 -5.12 6.97 25.31
C VAL A 162 -6.48 6.65 25.93
N ARG A 163 -6.65 6.78 27.25
CA ARG A 163 -7.90 6.53 27.96
C ARG A 163 -9.01 7.50 27.53
N ILE A 164 -8.69 8.79 27.41
CA ILE A 164 -9.62 9.81 26.94
C ILE A 164 -10.15 9.42 25.55
N VAL A 165 -9.27 9.15 24.59
CA VAL A 165 -9.70 8.78 23.24
C VAL A 165 -10.54 7.51 23.24
N LYS A 166 -10.11 6.47 23.96
CA LYS A 166 -10.83 5.18 24.05
C LYS A 166 -12.19 5.27 24.73
N SER A 167 -12.44 6.28 25.57
CA SER A 167 -13.76 6.50 26.14
C SER A 167 -14.78 7.06 25.14
N HIS A 168 -14.32 7.64 24.04
CA HIS A 168 -15.16 8.23 22.99
C HIS A 168 -15.19 7.46 21.68
N VAL A 169 -14.11 6.75 21.34
CA VAL A 169 -13.97 6.06 20.05
C VAL A 169 -13.46 4.65 20.23
N GLU A 170 -14.23 3.67 19.77
CA GLU A 170 -13.86 2.27 19.73
C GLU A 170 -13.22 1.92 18.38
N TRP A 171 -12.25 1.00 18.37
CA TRP A 171 -11.65 0.52 17.13
C TRP A 171 -12.62 -0.37 16.36
N ASN A 172 -12.84 -0.05 15.09
CA ASN A 172 -13.77 -0.75 14.21
C ASN A 172 -13.17 -1.99 13.51
N GLY A 173 -11.95 -2.41 13.87
CA GLY A 173 -11.27 -3.57 13.27
C GLY A 173 -10.56 -3.30 11.95
N ARG A 174 -10.59 -2.07 11.43
CA ARG A 174 -9.99 -1.72 10.14
C ARG A 174 -8.67 -0.98 10.31
N TYR A 175 -7.69 -1.37 9.50
CA TYR A 175 -6.44 -0.66 9.30
C TYR A 175 -6.53 0.22 8.05
N THR A 176 -6.10 1.47 8.17
CA THR A 176 -6.03 2.43 7.06
C THR A 176 -4.83 3.36 7.27
N VAL A 177 -4.29 3.88 6.18
CA VAL A 177 -3.26 4.93 6.22
C VAL A 177 -3.90 6.31 6.43
N SER A 178 -5.13 6.49 5.94
CA SER A 178 -5.81 7.78 5.89
C SER A 178 -6.91 7.87 6.94
N PRO A 179 -6.90 8.89 7.83
CA PRO A 179 -8.01 9.10 8.75
C PRO A 179 -9.23 9.68 8.03
N GLU A 180 -10.40 9.35 8.55
CA GLU A 180 -11.66 10.01 8.21
C GLU A 180 -11.74 11.39 8.90
N PRO A 181 -12.74 12.24 8.57
CA PRO A 181 -12.96 13.47 9.31
C PRO A 181 -13.22 13.19 10.80
N LEU A 182 -12.26 13.55 11.67
CA LEU A 182 -12.24 13.15 13.09
C LEU A 182 -13.51 13.54 13.86
N ALA A 183 -14.13 14.66 13.50
CA ALA A 183 -15.41 15.06 14.11
C ALA A 183 -16.55 14.06 13.83
N GLN A 184 -16.54 13.42 12.65
CA GLN A 184 -17.51 12.37 12.31
C GLN A 184 -17.19 11.06 13.04
N VAL A 185 -15.91 10.73 13.17
CA VAL A 185 -15.42 9.57 13.92
C VAL A 185 -15.87 9.65 15.38
N ILE A 186 -15.67 10.80 16.03
CA ILE A 186 -16.10 11.04 17.41
C ILE A 186 -17.63 10.92 17.54
N LYS A 187 -18.37 11.50 16.59
CA LYS A 187 -19.84 11.41 16.59
C LYS A 187 -20.35 9.98 16.40
N SER A 188 -19.66 9.16 15.60
CA SER A 188 -20.03 7.75 15.38
C SER A 188 -19.61 6.84 16.54
N GLY A 189 -18.64 7.25 17.34
CA GLY A 189 -18.09 6.45 18.42
C GLY A 189 -17.19 5.30 17.97
N ALA A 190 -16.86 5.20 16.67
CA ALA A 190 -16.02 4.14 16.12
C ALA A 190 -15.08 4.67 15.03
N GLY A 191 -13.83 4.20 15.02
CA GLY A 191 -12.79 4.66 14.09
C GLY A 191 -11.79 3.61 13.72
N THR A 192 -10.99 3.90 12.69
CA THR A 192 -9.86 3.08 12.24
C THR A 192 -8.63 3.30 13.15
N ASN A 193 -7.56 2.52 12.91
CA ASN A 193 -6.26 2.78 13.57
C ASN A 193 -5.77 4.22 13.29
N ALA A 194 -5.88 4.71 12.06
CA ALA A 194 -5.44 6.05 11.68
C ALA A 194 -6.23 7.14 12.43
N ASP A 195 -7.56 6.99 12.55
CA ASP A 195 -8.42 7.91 13.29
C ASP A 195 -8.03 8.01 14.76
N ILE A 196 -7.92 6.86 15.42
CA ILE A 196 -7.60 6.76 16.84
C ILE A 196 -6.20 7.33 17.12
N ASN A 197 -5.20 6.97 16.29
CA ASN A 197 -3.84 7.48 16.46
C ASN A 197 -3.75 8.99 16.25
N CYS A 198 -4.52 9.55 15.29
CA CYS A 198 -4.61 10.99 15.10
C CYS A 198 -5.21 11.70 16.31
N LEU A 199 -6.28 11.16 16.92
CA LEU A 199 -6.91 11.70 18.12
C LEU A 199 -5.94 11.65 19.33
N ILE A 200 -5.24 10.54 19.52
CA ILE A 200 -4.23 10.39 20.59
C ILE A 200 -3.09 11.40 20.39
N ALA A 201 -2.55 11.51 19.17
CA ALA A 201 -1.50 12.47 18.86
C ALA A 201 -1.95 13.92 19.13
N GLY A 202 -3.21 14.25 18.84
CA GLY A 202 -3.80 15.55 19.18
C GLY A 202 -3.82 15.81 20.68
N CYS A 203 -4.24 14.83 21.51
CA CYS A 203 -4.22 14.93 22.97
C CYS A 203 -2.80 15.09 23.52
N LEU A 204 -1.85 14.30 23.03
CA LEU A 204 -0.46 14.39 23.47
C LEU A 204 0.18 15.74 23.15
N LYS A 205 -0.10 16.31 21.97
CA LYS A 205 0.35 17.65 21.60
C LYS A 205 -0.24 18.74 22.53
N GLU A 206 -1.51 18.63 22.89
CA GLU A 206 -2.16 19.53 23.82
C GLU A 206 -1.54 19.45 25.24
N MET A 207 -1.07 18.25 25.63
CA MET A 207 -0.32 18.03 26.88
C MET A 207 1.13 18.52 26.81
N GLY A 208 1.58 19.06 25.64
CA GLY A 208 2.93 19.59 25.47
C GLY A 208 3.97 18.58 24.95
N TYR A 209 3.57 17.34 24.57
CA TYR A 209 4.49 16.37 24.01
C TYR A 209 4.73 16.60 22.51
N GLU A 210 5.95 16.31 22.04
CA GLU A 210 6.24 16.18 20.64
C GLU A 210 5.72 14.82 20.15
N ALA A 211 4.52 14.80 19.56
CA ALA A 211 3.89 13.58 19.06
C ALA A 211 3.89 13.57 17.53
N ASN A 212 4.49 12.56 16.94
CA ASN A 212 4.58 12.36 15.51
C ASN A 212 3.90 11.04 15.10
N LEU A 213 3.19 11.05 13.97
CA LEU A 213 2.59 9.85 13.40
C LEU A 213 3.61 9.16 12.49
N ILE A 214 3.65 7.85 12.55
CA ILE A 214 4.50 7.00 11.73
C ILE A 214 3.60 6.11 10.89
N MET A 215 3.85 6.07 9.59
CA MET A 215 3.21 5.13 8.69
C MET A 215 4.03 3.85 8.62
N LEU A 216 3.37 2.71 8.66
CA LEU A 216 3.99 1.40 8.70
C LEU A 216 3.43 0.51 7.59
N LYS A 217 4.24 -0.44 7.13
CA LYS A 217 3.76 -1.62 6.41
C LYS A 217 3.54 -2.73 7.43
N ALA A 218 2.32 -3.25 7.51
CA ALA A 218 2.00 -4.32 8.44
C ALA A 218 2.80 -5.58 8.12
N ARG A 219 3.09 -6.38 9.14
CA ARG A 219 3.85 -7.61 8.98
C ARG A 219 3.25 -8.57 7.95
N THR A 220 1.93 -8.60 7.85
CA THR A 220 1.18 -9.43 6.90
C THR A 220 1.30 -8.96 5.46
N SER A 221 1.71 -7.70 5.22
CA SER A 221 1.87 -7.11 3.90
C SER A 221 3.32 -7.15 3.38
N GLY A 222 4.24 -7.67 4.19
CA GLY A 222 5.64 -7.90 3.83
C GLY A 222 6.60 -6.79 4.26
N HIS A 223 7.83 -6.85 3.76
CA HIS A 223 8.87 -5.88 4.07
C HIS A 223 8.86 -4.67 3.14
N LEU A 224 9.18 -3.51 3.67
CA LEU A 224 9.67 -2.39 2.87
C LEU A 224 11.09 -2.70 2.39
N LEU A 225 11.35 -2.51 1.11
CA LEU A 225 12.67 -2.72 0.52
C LEU A 225 13.36 -1.37 0.36
N ASP A 226 14.40 -1.10 1.14
CA ASP A 226 15.11 0.19 1.16
C ASP A 226 15.57 0.65 -0.23
N PHE A 227 15.97 -0.30 -1.08
CA PHE A 227 16.47 -0.05 -2.43
C PHE A 227 15.37 -0.01 -3.51
N GLN A 228 14.12 -0.24 -3.16
CA GLN A 228 13.02 -0.32 -4.11
C GLN A 228 11.74 0.28 -3.51
N PRO A 229 11.57 1.61 -3.59
CA PRO A 229 10.36 2.26 -3.12
C PRO A 229 9.14 1.84 -3.95
N GLU A 230 8.06 1.54 -3.25
CA GLU A 230 6.73 1.29 -3.81
C GLU A 230 5.91 2.58 -3.75
N ARG A 231 4.96 2.76 -4.66
CA ARG A 231 4.10 3.95 -4.68
C ARG A 231 3.21 4.06 -3.43
N PHE A 232 2.73 2.91 -2.95
CA PHE A 232 1.88 2.79 -1.78
C PHE A 232 2.48 1.78 -0.80
N PRO A 233 3.63 2.13 -0.17
CA PRO A 233 4.38 1.18 0.63
C PRO A 233 3.76 0.89 2.00
N TYR A 234 2.81 1.73 2.45
CA TYR A 234 2.24 1.66 3.79
C TYR A 234 0.78 1.23 3.74
N ASP A 235 0.33 0.54 4.77
CA ASP A 235 -1.04 0.03 4.93
C ASP A 235 -1.66 0.36 6.31
N THR A 236 -0.87 0.97 7.17
CA THR A 236 -1.32 1.38 8.51
C THR A 236 -0.55 2.60 9.04
#